data_b8735c0815d9ee01a668fcc03b7310d4
#
_entry.id   b8735c0815d9ee01a668fcc03b7310d4
#
_cell.length_a   1.000
_cell.length_b   1.000
_cell.length_c   1.000
_cell.angle_alpha   90.00
_cell.angle_beta   90.00
_cell.angle_gamma   90.00
#
_symmetry.space_group_name_H-M   'P 1'
#
loop_
_entity.id
_entity.type
_entity.pdbx_description
1 polymer ?
#
loop_
_entity_poly.entity_id
_entity_poly.type
_entity_poly.pdbx_seq_one_letter_code
_entity_poly.pdbx_strand_id
1 'polypeptide(L)'
;AYWMSENGFFRYAGKLESLPCLVEDFVFDDINMESGNQMISAGLNNLFGEVMWFYPQATSTVVNRMVAYNYFDSSPQRPVWTVGTLSRTMWRDSAVFTKPHALEYDASTDTSHDVIGNTEGRTSYYEHETGTDQNRNGTITAIASNISSGDFDISQRRGITGQSTGMADLRGDGEFIMKIRRFIPDFIS
;
A
#
# COMPACT_ATOMS: atom_id res chain seq x y z
N ALA A 1 -3.57 17.98 1.53
CA ALA A 1 -4.50 16.87 1.44
C ALA A 1 -4.04 15.90 0.34
N TYR A 2 -4.28 14.61 0.53
CA TYR A 2 -4.03 13.55 -0.44
C TYR A 2 -5.32 12.78 -0.66
N TRP A 3 -5.57 12.33 -1.89
CA TRP A 3 -6.71 11.46 -2.18
C TRP A 3 -6.47 10.58 -3.40
N MET A 4 -7.20 9.49 -3.45
CA MET A 4 -7.32 8.57 -4.57
C MET A 4 -8.60 8.92 -5.34
N SER A 5 -8.53 8.93 -6.66
CA SER A 5 -9.63 9.15 -7.60
C SER A 5 -9.76 7.91 -8.49
N GLU A 6 -10.75 7.91 -9.38
CA GLU A 6 -10.95 6.83 -10.35
C GLU A 6 -9.77 6.65 -11.31
N ASN A 7 -8.97 7.70 -11.53
CA ASN A 7 -7.92 7.73 -12.53
C ASN A 7 -6.56 8.20 -11.99
N GLY A 8 -6.27 7.96 -10.72
CA GLY A 8 -4.97 8.30 -10.18
C GLY A 8 -5.01 8.86 -8.75
N PHE A 9 -3.83 9.28 -8.32
CA PHE A 9 -3.60 9.82 -6.99
C PHE A 9 -3.25 11.29 -7.07
N PHE A 10 -3.74 12.07 -6.13
CA PHE A 10 -3.61 13.53 -6.15
C PHE A 10 -3.20 14.09 -4.81
N ARG A 11 -2.55 15.24 -4.87
CA ARG A 11 -2.19 16.07 -3.72
C ARG A 11 -2.70 17.49 -3.90
N TYR A 12 -3.15 18.08 -2.81
CA TYR A 12 -3.38 19.53 -2.73
C TYR A 12 -2.52 20.14 -1.62
N ALA A 13 -1.64 21.05 -2.04
CA ALA A 13 -0.78 21.84 -1.16
C ALA A 13 -0.77 23.29 -1.62
N GLY A 14 -1.97 23.92 -1.71
CA GLY A 14 -2.18 25.24 -2.31
C GLY A 14 -2.40 25.16 -3.84
N LYS A 15 -1.96 24.11 -4.48
CA LYS A 15 -2.17 23.78 -5.89
C LYS A 15 -2.54 22.30 -6.02
N LEU A 16 -3.41 22.01 -6.97
CA LEU A 16 -3.72 20.62 -7.34
C LEU A 16 -2.57 20.03 -8.15
N GLU A 17 -2.08 18.87 -7.71
CA GLU A 17 -1.01 18.14 -8.36
C GLU A 17 -1.38 16.66 -8.46
N SER A 18 -1.12 16.04 -9.61
CA SER A 18 -1.14 14.59 -9.74
C SER A 18 0.12 14.02 -9.12
N LEU A 19 -0.02 12.95 -8.34
CA LEU A 19 1.12 12.20 -7.81
C LEU A 19 1.57 11.19 -8.87
N PRO A 20 2.82 11.24 -9.33
CA PRO A 20 3.36 10.20 -10.18
C PRO A 20 3.28 8.86 -9.47
N CYS A 21 2.64 7.86 -10.07
CA CYS A 21 2.46 6.55 -9.47
C CYS A 21 2.97 5.46 -10.41
N LEU A 22 4.00 4.72 -9.98
CA LEU A 22 4.59 3.62 -10.75
C LEU A 22 3.77 2.33 -10.68
N VAL A 23 2.85 2.26 -9.73
CA VAL A 23 1.96 1.10 -9.51
C VAL A 23 0.51 1.41 -9.85
N GLU A 24 0.27 2.47 -10.63
CA GLU A 24 -1.07 2.95 -10.96
C GLU A 24 -1.89 1.89 -11.69
N ASP A 25 -1.33 1.34 -12.77
CA ASP A 25 -1.98 0.28 -13.55
C ASP A 25 -2.28 -0.95 -12.67
N PHE A 26 -1.31 -1.35 -11.82
CA PHE A 26 -1.50 -2.47 -10.90
C PHE A 26 -2.67 -2.25 -9.93
N VAL A 27 -2.82 -1.04 -9.42
CA VAL A 27 -3.89 -0.73 -8.43
C VAL A 27 -5.24 -0.64 -9.13
N PHE A 28 -5.33 0.12 -10.24
CA PHE A 28 -6.62 0.40 -10.89
C PHE A 28 -7.15 -0.77 -11.73
N ASP A 29 -6.28 -1.65 -12.22
CA ASP A 29 -6.68 -2.91 -12.86
C ASP A 29 -7.14 -3.97 -11.84
N ASP A 30 -6.68 -3.88 -10.59
CA ASP A 30 -7.00 -4.84 -9.51
C ASP A 30 -8.18 -4.41 -8.64
N ILE A 31 -8.62 -3.17 -8.72
CA ILE A 31 -9.67 -2.66 -7.83
C ILE A 31 -11.08 -3.12 -8.22
N ASN A 32 -11.89 -3.51 -7.23
CA ASN A 32 -13.31 -3.79 -7.44
C ASN A 32 -14.11 -2.49 -7.52
N MET A 33 -14.37 -2.00 -8.74
CA MET A 33 -15.11 -0.75 -8.96
C MET A 33 -16.62 -0.87 -8.67
N GLU A 34 -17.20 -2.07 -8.73
CA GLU A 34 -18.64 -2.27 -8.47
C GLU A 34 -18.98 -2.02 -7.00
N SER A 35 -18.11 -2.46 -6.08
CA SER A 35 -18.28 -2.31 -4.64
C SER A 35 -17.31 -1.29 -4.04
N GLY A 36 -16.23 -0.96 -4.75
CA GLY A 36 -15.06 -0.27 -4.24
C GLY A 36 -15.29 1.17 -3.82
N ASN A 37 -16.12 1.91 -4.53
CA ASN A 37 -16.34 3.34 -4.26
C ASN A 37 -16.84 3.66 -2.85
N GLN A 38 -17.52 2.71 -2.20
CA GLN A 38 -18.04 2.86 -0.84
C GLN A 38 -17.10 2.27 0.24
N MET A 39 -16.12 1.47 -0.18
CA MET A 39 -15.26 0.72 0.74
C MET A 39 -13.81 1.21 0.76
N ILE A 40 -13.44 2.15 -0.13
CA ILE A 40 -12.11 2.72 -0.11
C ILE A 40 -11.96 3.62 1.10
N SER A 41 -10.96 3.34 1.93
CA SER A 41 -10.59 4.17 3.07
C SER A 41 -9.14 4.63 2.96
N ALA A 42 -8.81 5.73 3.62
CA ALA A 42 -7.45 6.25 3.64
C ALA A 42 -6.96 6.43 5.07
N GLY A 43 -5.66 6.30 5.25
CA GLY A 43 -4.99 6.50 6.52
C GLY A 43 -3.64 7.19 6.36
N LEU A 44 -3.17 7.78 7.44
CA LEU A 44 -1.83 8.34 7.55
C LEU A 44 -1.03 7.51 8.55
N ASN A 45 0.22 7.23 8.23
CA ASN A 45 1.21 6.74 9.16
C ASN A 45 2.36 7.76 9.21
N ASN A 46 2.23 8.74 10.10
CA ASN A 46 3.21 9.83 10.21
C ASN A 46 4.57 9.35 10.67
N LEU A 47 4.65 8.23 11.39
CA LEU A 47 5.90 7.68 11.85
C LEU A 47 6.84 7.33 10.68
N PHE A 48 6.26 6.82 9.59
CA PHE A 48 7.00 6.43 8.40
C PHE A 48 6.77 7.37 7.20
N GLY A 49 6.01 8.44 7.37
CA GLY A 49 5.72 9.38 6.30
C GLY A 49 4.87 8.82 5.17
N GLU A 50 3.87 8.02 5.51
CA GLU A 50 3.05 7.31 4.53
C GLU A 50 1.61 7.79 4.52
N VAL A 51 1.06 7.86 3.30
CA VAL A 51 -0.39 7.93 3.06
C VAL A 51 -0.80 6.59 2.46
N MET A 52 -1.76 5.93 3.08
CA MET A 52 -2.23 4.62 2.68
C MET A 52 -3.67 4.70 2.20
N TRP A 53 -3.99 3.92 1.16
CA TRP A 53 -5.37 3.67 0.72
C TRP A 53 -5.63 2.18 0.76
N PHE A 54 -6.74 1.82 1.36
CA PHE A 54 -7.19 0.44 1.51
C PHE A 54 -8.38 0.22 0.58
N TYR A 55 -8.36 -0.85 -0.20
CA TYR A 55 -9.36 -1.11 -1.23
C TYR A 55 -9.65 -2.61 -1.39
N PRO A 56 -10.82 -2.97 -1.91
CA PRO A 56 -11.11 -4.35 -2.28
C PRO A 56 -10.51 -4.68 -3.64
N GLN A 57 -9.86 -5.84 -3.72
CA GLN A 57 -9.43 -6.43 -4.98
C GLN A 57 -10.63 -6.77 -5.88
N ALA A 58 -10.43 -6.87 -7.20
CA ALA A 58 -11.49 -7.08 -8.20
C ALA A 58 -12.41 -8.28 -7.91
N THR A 59 -11.90 -9.32 -7.28
CA THR A 59 -12.66 -10.51 -6.89
C THR A 59 -13.19 -10.50 -5.46
N SER A 60 -12.92 -9.43 -4.70
CA SER A 60 -13.26 -9.33 -3.28
C SER A 60 -14.40 -8.36 -3.05
N THR A 61 -15.30 -8.71 -2.15
CA THR A 61 -16.38 -7.84 -1.62
C THR A 61 -15.99 -7.16 -0.30
N VAL A 62 -14.74 -7.37 0.18
CA VAL A 62 -14.20 -6.77 1.39
C VAL A 62 -12.82 -6.19 1.09
N VAL A 63 -12.42 -5.19 1.86
CA VAL A 63 -11.10 -4.58 1.76
C VAL A 63 -10.03 -5.62 2.08
N ASN A 64 -9.09 -5.83 1.16
CA ASN A 64 -8.03 -6.83 1.29
C ASN A 64 -6.70 -6.41 0.66
N ARG A 65 -6.63 -5.21 0.12
CA ARG A 65 -5.44 -4.62 -0.50
C ARG A 65 -5.14 -3.26 0.08
N MET A 66 -3.89 -2.87 -0.03
CA MET A 66 -3.41 -1.55 0.34
C MET A 66 -2.41 -1.05 -0.69
N VAL A 67 -2.42 0.26 -0.92
CA VAL A 67 -1.35 1.00 -1.60
C VAL A 67 -0.92 2.14 -0.70
N ALA A 68 0.38 2.37 -0.58
CA ALA A 68 0.95 3.45 0.23
C ALA A 68 1.89 4.32 -0.60
N TYR A 69 1.81 5.62 -0.38
CA TYR A 69 2.73 6.62 -0.89
C TYR A 69 3.59 7.15 0.25
N ASN A 70 4.90 6.99 0.15
CA ASN A 70 5.84 7.55 1.12
C ASN A 70 6.20 8.97 0.72
N TYR A 71 5.71 9.97 1.49
CA TYR A 71 5.95 11.37 1.18
C TYR A 71 7.25 11.93 1.77
N PHE A 72 7.94 11.18 2.64
CA PHE A 72 9.27 11.56 3.14
C PHE A 72 10.35 11.25 2.11
N ASP A 73 10.28 10.07 1.49
CA ASP A 73 11.32 9.57 0.59
C ASP A 73 11.03 9.86 -0.88
N SER A 74 9.83 10.35 -1.19
CA SER A 74 9.41 10.64 -2.55
C SER A 74 9.87 12.00 -3.04
N SER A 75 10.27 12.05 -4.30
CA SER A 75 10.46 13.26 -5.08
C SER A 75 9.66 13.16 -6.38
N PRO A 76 9.42 14.29 -7.11
CA PRO A 76 8.71 14.23 -8.38
C PRO A 76 9.34 13.30 -9.42
N GLN A 77 10.67 13.12 -9.38
CA GLN A 77 11.41 12.25 -10.27
C GLN A 77 11.57 10.83 -9.72
N ARG A 78 11.30 10.63 -8.44
CA ARG A 78 11.48 9.34 -7.76
C ARG A 78 10.36 9.14 -6.74
N PRO A 79 9.15 8.84 -7.19
CA PRO A 79 8.05 8.54 -6.27
C PRO A 79 8.27 7.15 -5.63
N VAL A 80 8.00 7.06 -4.33
CA VAL A 80 8.12 5.80 -3.57
C VAL A 80 6.73 5.31 -3.22
N TRP A 81 6.40 4.14 -3.75
CA TRP A 81 5.12 3.48 -3.56
C TRP A 81 5.31 2.04 -3.08
N THR A 82 4.38 1.59 -2.25
CA THR A 82 4.31 0.21 -1.76
C THR A 82 2.91 -0.32 -1.95
N VAL A 83 2.79 -1.57 -2.34
CA VAL A 83 1.50 -2.30 -2.43
C VAL A 83 1.55 -3.50 -1.50
N GLY A 84 0.41 -3.88 -0.95
CA GLY A 84 0.35 -4.98 -0.01
C GLY A 84 -1.05 -5.57 0.16
N THR A 85 -1.12 -6.63 0.94
CA THR A 85 -2.35 -7.37 1.25
C THR A 85 -2.86 -7.05 2.66
N LEU A 86 -2.79 -5.80 3.06
CA LEU A 86 -3.27 -5.36 4.36
C LEU A 86 -4.76 -4.99 4.30
N SER A 87 -5.56 -5.69 5.09
CA SER A 87 -7.01 -5.54 5.17
C SER A 87 -7.36 -4.58 6.30
N ARG A 88 -7.66 -3.33 5.98
CA ARG A 88 -8.10 -2.34 7.00
C ARG A 88 -9.24 -1.50 6.46
N THR A 89 -10.35 -1.50 7.18
CA THR A 89 -11.54 -0.71 6.85
C THR A 89 -11.51 0.68 7.47
N MET A 90 -10.69 0.87 8.50
CA MET A 90 -10.46 2.13 9.16
C MET A 90 -9.03 2.16 9.69
N TRP A 91 -8.40 3.31 9.60
CA TRP A 91 -7.07 3.56 10.14
C TRP A 91 -7.05 4.86 10.92
N ARG A 92 -6.39 4.85 12.07
CA ARG A 92 -6.11 6.02 12.88
C ARG A 92 -4.63 6.06 13.21
N ASP A 93 -4.00 7.15 12.87
CA ASP A 93 -2.60 7.43 13.17
C ASP A 93 -2.33 7.62 14.67
N SER A 94 -1.07 7.50 15.02
CA SER A 94 -0.51 7.74 16.36
C SER A 94 -0.56 9.21 16.77
N ALA A 95 -1.73 9.76 17.07
CA ALA A 95 -1.86 11.16 17.52
C ALA A 95 -2.22 11.25 19.01
N VAL A 96 -3.29 10.57 19.41
CA VAL A 96 -3.74 10.48 20.81
C VAL A 96 -3.17 9.24 21.46
N PHE A 97 -3.06 8.17 20.69
CA PHE A 97 -2.39 6.94 21.08
C PHE A 97 -0.93 6.99 20.66
N THR A 98 -0.08 6.27 21.35
CA THR A 98 1.36 6.20 21.02
C THR A 98 1.64 5.43 19.73
N LYS A 99 0.68 4.65 19.26
CA LYS A 99 0.77 3.76 18.10
C LYS A 99 -0.46 3.88 17.22
N PRO A 100 -0.37 3.52 15.92
CA PRO A 100 -1.54 3.49 15.05
C PRO A 100 -2.51 2.38 15.43
N HIS A 101 -3.79 2.64 15.22
CA HIS A 101 -4.87 1.71 15.46
C HIS A 101 -5.73 1.53 14.22
N ALA A 102 -6.22 0.32 13.99
CA ALA A 102 -7.03 0.03 12.83
C ALA A 102 -8.14 -0.99 13.11
N LEU A 103 -9.16 -0.98 12.25
CA LEU A 103 -10.20 -1.96 12.20
C LEU A 103 -10.09 -2.80 10.93
N GLU A 104 -10.36 -4.08 11.04
CA GLU A 104 -10.50 -5.01 9.94
C GLU A 104 -11.89 -5.65 9.99
N TYR A 105 -12.58 -5.65 8.85
CA TYR A 105 -13.78 -6.46 8.67
C TYR A 105 -13.40 -7.73 7.92
N ASP A 106 -13.73 -8.88 8.52
CA ASP A 106 -13.57 -10.20 7.94
C ASP A 106 -14.95 -10.80 7.69
N ALA A 107 -15.27 -11.05 6.42
CA ALA A 107 -16.51 -11.65 6.02
C ALA A 107 -16.57 -13.17 6.29
N SER A 108 -15.45 -13.78 6.68
CA SER A 108 -15.45 -15.19 7.03
C SER A 108 -16.20 -15.42 8.33
N THR A 109 -17.13 -16.35 8.29
CA THR A 109 -17.83 -16.81 9.48
C THR A 109 -16.93 -17.73 10.29
N ASP A 110 -16.21 -17.18 11.27
CA ASP A 110 -15.53 -17.99 12.25
C ASP A 110 -16.51 -18.41 13.34
N THR A 111 -17.01 -19.61 13.21
CA THR A 111 -17.96 -20.21 14.18
C THR A 111 -17.33 -20.55 15.53
N SER A 112 -16.01 -20.37 15.70
CA SER A 112 -15.30 -20.77 16.92
C SER A 112 -15.55 -19.85 18.13
N HIS A 113 -16.13 -18.67 17.91
CA HIS A 113 -16.41 -17.69 18.97
C HIS A 113 -17.86 -17.17 18.97
N ASP A 114 -18.74 -17.76 18.17
CA ASP A 114 -20.12 -17.32 18.10
C ASP A 114 -21.01 -17.91 19.17
N VAL A 115 -21.60 -17.02 19.93
CA VAL A 115 -22.80 -17.30 20.71
C VAL A 115 -23.97 -17.39 19.73
N ILE A 116 -24.24 -18.61 19.26
CA ILE A 116 -25.51 -18.98 18.59
C ILE A 116 -25.73 -18.32 17.20
N GLY A 117 -25.21 -18.95 16.14
CA GLY A 117 -25.80 -18.87 14.79
C GLY A 117 -25.65 -17.53 14.07
N ASN A 118 -24.66 -16.72 14.41
CA ASN A 118 -24.40 -15.48 13.70
C ASN A 118 -23.61 -15.76 12.41
N THR A 119 -24.23 -15.50 11.27
CA THR A 119 -23.63 -15.62 9.93
C THR A 119 -23.02 -14.30 9.45
N GLU A 120 -22.96 -13.29 10.31
CA GLU A 120 -22.41 -11.98 9.98
C GLU A 120 -20.90 -11.97 10.16
N GLY A 121 -20.23 -11.14 9.35
CA GLY A 121 -18.78 -11.00 9.42
C GLY A 121 -18.31 -10.39 10.74
N ARG A 122 -17.03 -10.56 11.01
CA ARG A 122 -16.39 -10.09 12.25
C ARG A 122 -15.62 -8.81 12.01
N THR A 123 -15.66 -7.89 12.99
CA THR A 123 -14.76 -6.75 13.07
C THR A 123 -13.68 -6.99 14.13
N SER A 124 -12.42 -6.92 13.73
CA SER A 124 -11.27 -7.02 14.60
C SER A 124 -10.59 -5.66 14.76
N TYR A 125 -10.12 -5.38 15.99
CA TYR A 125 -9.37 -4.18 16.32
C TYR A 125 -7.88 -4.52 16.47
N TYR A 126 -7.02 -3.74 15.85
CA TYR A 126 -5.58 -3.92 15.87
C TYR A 126 -4.86 -2.67 16.35
N GLU A 127 -3.84 -2.87 17.18
CA GLU A 127 -2.78 -1.92 17.43
C GLU A 127 -1.60 -2.28 16.52
N HIS A 128 -1.13 -1.33 15.74
CA HIS A 128 -0.03 -1.50 14.81
C HIS A 128 1.31 -1.07 15.42
N GLU A 129 2.41 -1.41 14.74
CA GLU A 129 3.79 -1.08 15.14
C GLU A 129 4.15 -1.65 16.54
N THR A 130 3.67 -2.87 16.84
CA THR A 130 3.87 -3.56 18.11
C THR A 130 4.54 -4.91 17.94
N GLY A 131 5.86 -4.94 17.76
CA GLY A 131 6.60 -6.21 17.65
C GLY A 131 6.52 -6.85 16.27
N THR A 132 6.83 -8.15 16.21
CA THR A 132 7.02 -8.92 14.97
C THR A 132 5.97 -10.01 14.77
N ASP A 133 5.07 -10.16 15.73
CA ASP A 133 4.06 -11.21 15.74
C ASP A 133 2.65 -10.61 15.65
N GLN A 134 1.78 -11.34 14.98
CA GLN A 134 0.35 -11.06 14.99
C GLN A 134 -0.30 -11.86 16.11
N ASN A 135 -1.04 -11.19 16.99
CA ASN A 135 -1.89 -11.83 17.99
C ASN A 135 -3.35 -11.69 17.55
N ARG A 136 -3.97 -12.79 17.15
CA ARG A 136 -5.38 -12.83 16.78
C ARG A 136 -6.12 -13.76 17.75
N ASN A 137 -6.98 -13.19 18.60
CA ASN A 137 -7.76 -13.93 19.60
C ASN A 137 -6.92 -14.83 20.52
N GLY A 138 -5.75 -14.37 20.94
CA GLY A 138 -4.84 -15.13 21.78
C GLY A 138 -3.93 -16.11 21.02
N THR A 139 -4.13 -16.29 19.71
CA THR A 139 -3.23 -17.07 18.88
C THR A 139 -2.13 -16.16 18.33
N ILE A 140 -0.90 -16.42 18.73
CA ILE A 140 0.27 -15.67 18.30
C ILE A 140 0.88 -16.38 17.09
N THR A 141 1.01 -15.65 15.98
CA THR A 141 1.66 -16.13 14.77
C THR A 141 2.66 -15.10 14.27
N ALA A 142 3.79 -15.54 13.73
CA ALA A 142 4.74 -14.64 13.12
C ALA A 142 4.10 -13.93 11.92
N ILE A 143 4.38 -12.62 11.78
CA ILE A 143 3.96 -11.85 10.61
C ILE A 143 4.78 -12.33 9.42
N ALA A 144 4.11 -12.87 8.39
CA ALA A 144 4.74 -13.23 7.14
C ALA A 144 5.15 -11.96 6.39
N SER A 145 6.43 -11.61 6.46
CA SER A 145 6.97 -10.41 5.82
C SER A 145 7.78 -10.79 4.60
N ASN A 146 7.53 -10.13 3.48
CA ASN A 146 8.33 -10.24 2.29
C ASN A 146 8.52 -8.87 1.65
N ILE A 147 9.61 -8.67 0.96
CA ILE A 147 9.86 -7.54 0.09
C ILE A 147 10.15 -8.08 -1.31
N SER A 148 9.41 -7.57 -2.28
CA SER A 148 9.69 -7.77 -3.69
C SER A 148 9.90 -6.43 -4.35
N SER A 149 11.05 -6.23 -5.01
CA SER A 149 11.25 -5.05 -5.83
C SER A 149 10.47 -5.22 -7.14
N GLY A 150 10.02 -4.11 -7.71
CA GLY A 150 9.64 -4.09 -9.12
C GLY A 150 10.83 -4.39 -10.02
N ASP A 151 10.56 -4.65 -11.28
CA ASP A 151 11.59 -4.78 -12.29
C ASP A 151 12.41 -3.49 -12.37
N PHE A 152 13.72 -3.62 -12.46
CA PHE A 152 14.59 -2.48 -12.65
C PHE A 152 15.38 -2.61 -13.94
N ASP A 153 15.41 -1.53 -14.68
CA ASP A 153 16.06 -1.43 -15.96
C ASP A 153 17.23 -0.45 -15.85
N ILE A 154 18.38 -0.85 -16.38
CA ILE A 154 19.59 -0.02 -16.40
C ILE A 154 19.60 0.98 -17.54
N SER A 155 18.73 0.87 -18.51
CA SER A 155 18.63 1.79 -19.64
C SER A 155 18.19 3.20 -19.24
N GLN A 156 17.50 3.34 -18.12
CA GLN A 156 17.09 4.64 -17.56
C GLN A 156 18.24 5.61 -17.28
N ARG A 157 19.47 5.12 -17.16
CA ARG A 157 20.66 5.97 -16.96
C ARG A 157 21.07 6.77 -18.19
N ARG A 158 20.45 6.55 -19.32
CA ARG A 158 20.83 7.20 -20.58
C ARG A 158 20.14 8.52 -20.87
N GLY A 159 19.32 9.05 -19.96
CA GLY A 159 18.81 10.43 -20.01
C GLY A 159 19.91 11.49 -19.92
N ILE A 160 21.00 11.34 -20.67
CA ILE A 160 22.15 12.26 -20.71
C ILE A 160 21.95 13.34 -21.79
N THR A 161 20.78 13.53 -22.26
CA THR A 161 20.53 14.65 -23.16
C THR A 161 19.31 15.44 -22.69
N GLY A 162 19.48 16.17 -21.61
CA GLY A 162 18.92 17.50 -21.36
C GLY A 162 17.43 17.81 -21.67
N GLN A 163 16.61 16.82 -21.98
CA GLN A 163 15.18 16.99 -22.19
C GLN A 163 14.41 15.99 -21.34
N SER A 164 14.13 16.42 -20.12
CA SER A 164 13.14 15.81 -19.28
C SER A 164 11.77 15.95 -19.90
N THR A 165 11.20 14.89 -20.38
CA THR A 165 9.87 14.86 -20.95
C THR A 165 8.97 13.87 -20.22
N GLY A 166 8.70 14.10 -18.95
CA GLY A 166 7.61 13.43 -18.23
C GLY A 166 7.84 11.97 -17.83
N MET A 167 6.81 11.35 -17.29
CA MET A 167 6.81 10.00 -16.69
C MET A 167 7.22 8.85 -17.63
N ALA A 168 7.21 9.06 -18.94
CA ALA A 168 7.67 8.07 -19.92
C ALA A 168 9.16 7.71 -19.75
N ASP A 169 9.95 8.61 -19.16
CA ASP A 169 11.39 8.41 -18.95
C ASP A 169 11.71 7.49 -17.75
N LEU A 170 10.70 7.10 -16.96
CA LEU A 170 10.88 6.20 -15.82
C LEU A 170 10.75 4.73 -16.20
N ARG A 171 10.20 4.45 -17.37
CA ARG A 171 10.12 3.09 -17.93
C ARG A 171 11.31 2.88 -18.84
N GLY A 172 12.18 1.95 -18.46
CA GLY A 172 13.26 1.50 -19.34
C GLY A 172 12.69 0.83 -20.60
N ASP A 173 13.47 0.82 -21.66
CA ASP A 173 13.08 0.23 -22.96
C ASP A 173 13.41 -1.27 -23.09
N GLY A 174 14.03 -1.85 -22.05
CA GLY A 174 14.39 -3.26 -22.03
C GLY A 174 15.53 -3.66 -22.98
N GLU A 175 16.22 -2.70 -23.59
CA GLU A 175 17.29 -2.98 -24.58
C GLU A 175 18.56 -3.60 -23.97
N PHE A 176 18.71 -3.54 -22.64
CA PHE A 176 19.92 -4.01 -21.98
C PHE A 176 19.69 -5.29 -21.17
N ILE A 177 20.59 -6.24 -21.34
CA ILE A 177 20.64 -7.45 -20.52
C ILE A 177 21.60 -7.19 -19.34
N MET A 178 21.07 -7.31 -18.12
CA MET A 178 21.85 -7.21 -16.91
C MET A 178 22.19 -8.60 -16.37
N LYS A 179 23.49 -8.87 -16.11
CA LYS A 179 23.93 -10.07 -15.41
C LYS A 179 24.34 -9.74 -14.00
N ILE A 180 23.54 -10.14 -13.03
CA ILE A 180 23.85 -9.99 -11.60
C ILE A 180 24.80 -11.14 -11.21
N ARG A 181 26.02 -10.82 -10.77
CA ARG A 181 27.00 -11.81 -10.26
C ARG A 181 26.92 -11.97 -8.74
N ARG A 182 26.48 -10.94 -8.05
CA ARG A 182 26.41 -10.93 -6.59
C ARG A 182 25.33 -9.95 -6.12
N PHE A 183 24.53 -10.40 -5.16
CA PHE A 183 23.59 -9.55 -4.40
C PHE A 183 24.02 -9.55 -2.94
N ILE A 184 24.23 -8.38 -2.37
CA ILE A 184 24.55 -8.20 -0.95
C ILE A 184 23.45 -7.33 -0.38
N PRO A 185 22.48 -7.91 0.34
CA PRO A 185 21.51 -7.12 1.06
C PRO A 185 22.19 -6.44 2.25
N ASP A 186 21.91 -5.17 2.43
CA ASP A 186 22.36 -4.39 3.57
C ASP A 186 21.11 -4.04 4.39
N PHE A 187 20.91 -4.78 5.48
CA PHE A 187 19.82 -4.55 6.41
C PHE A 187 20.40 -3.94 7.69
N ILE A 188 19.87 -2.80 8.08
CA ILE A 188 20.14 -2.19 9.39
C ILE A 188 19.08 -2.75 10.35
N SER A 189 19.51 -3.52 11.34
CA SER A 189 18.66 -4.06 12.41
C SER A 189 18.53 -3.08 13.56
#